data_11ea2e344dcd4fe6e23213b6398d4e33
#
_entry.id   11ea2e344dcd4fe6e23213b6398d4e33
#
_cell.length_a   1.000
_cell.length_b   1.000
_cell.length_c   1.000
_cell.angle_alpha   90.00
_cell.angle_beta   90.00
_cell.angle_gamma   90.00
#
_symmetry.space_group_name_H-M   'P 1'
#
loop_
_entity.id
_entity.type
_entity.pdbx_description
1 polymer ?
#
loop_
_entity_poly.entity_id
_entity_poly.type
_entity_poly.pdbx_seq_one_letter_code
_entity_poly.pdbx_strand_id
1 'polypeptide(L)'
;GLGNTFAYNSGTNTVDVSINVAAGGTWSSNSAGINTTKIIGVNTTAAVGTANSEGAVQAHGNIAITDGSLIIDQTVGQSITVPTGKNGLLIGPTTVAVGVTVDVAQGSTLVVV
;
A
#
# COMPACT_ATOMS: atom_id res chain seq x y z
N GLY A 1 20.91 8.89 4.11
CA GLY A 1 20.25 7.80 3.41
C GLY A 1 21.06 7.31 2.24
N LEU A 2 20.67 6.18 1.70
CA LEU A 2 21.32 5.63 0.51
C LEU A 2 21.16 6.58 -0.68
N GLY A 3 22.25 6.79 -1.43
CA GLY A 3 22.24 7.66 -2.60
C GLY A 3 22.51 9.13 -2.31
N ASN A 4 22.71 9.49 -1.05
CA ASN A 4 23.11 10.85 -0.69
C ASN A 4 24.64 10.94 -0.72
N THR A 5 25.16 12.02 -1.28
CA THR A 5 26.60 12.26 -1.34
C THR A 5 26.94 13.67 -0.89
N PHE A 6 28.11 13.80 -0.28
CA PHE A 6 28.68 15.09 0.12
C PHE A 6 30.12 15.13 -0.42
N ALA A 7 30.42 16.12 -1.22
CA ALA A 7 31.73 16.25 -1.83
C ALA A 7 32.24 17.69 -1.65
N TYR A 8 33.48 17.84 -1.16
CA TYR A 8 34.14 19.14 -1.08
C TYR A 8 34.88 19.42 -2.39
N ASN A 9 34.58 20.58 -2.99
CA ASN A 9 35.24 21.04 -4.18
C ASN A 9 36.26 22.13 -3.79
N SER A 10 37.53 21.78 -3.78
CA SER A 10 38.61 22.71 -3.39
C SER A 10 38.85 23.82 -4.42
N GLY A 11 38.49 23.59 -5.69
CA GLY A 11 38.63 24.59 -6.76
C GLY A 11 37.66 25.77 -6.60
N THR A 12 36.49 25.53 -6.07
CA THR A 12 35.43 26.52 -5.83
C THR A 12 35.21 26.83 -4.35
N ASN A 13 35.86 26.09 -3.47
CA ASN A 13 35.71 26.16 -2.02
C ASN A 13 34.23 25.96 -1.59
N THR A 14 33.58 24.98 -2.19
CA THR A 14 32.18 24.66 -1.94
C THR A 14 32.03 23.20 -1.51
N VAL A 15 30.94 22.91 -0.83
CA VAL A 15 30.49 21.55 -0.54
C VAL A 15 29.30 21.23 -1.43
N ASP A 16 29.47 20.23 -2.28
CA ASP A 16 28.40 19.74 -3.13
C ASP A 16 27.60 18.68 -2.36
N VAL A 17 26.31 18.84 -2.34
CA VAL A 17 25.38 17.91 -1.73
C VAL A 17 24.49 17.33 -2.81
N SER A 18 24.55 16.03 -3.00
CA SER A 18 23.68 15.31 -3.93
C SER A 18 22.74 14.38 -3.16
N ILE A 19 21.47 14.47 -3.48
CA ILE A 19 20.45 13.59 -2.91
C ILE A 19 19.83 12.81 -4.08
N ASN A 20 20.02 11.49 -4.07
CA ASN A 20 19.47 10.61 -5.09
C ASN A 20 18.24 9.90 -4.52
N VAL A 21 17.08 10.49 -4.76
CA VAL A 21 15.82 9.88 -4.29
C VAL A 21 15.49 8.57 -4.99
N ALA A 22 15.99 8.35 -6.21
CA ALA A 22 15.74 7.10 -6.92
C ALA A 22 16.49 5.92 -6.28
N ALA A 23 17.72 6.13 -5.79
CA ALA A 23 18.52 5.07 -5.17
C ALA A 23 17.99 4.64 -3.80
N GLY A 24 17.35 5.56 -3.05
CA GLY A 24 16.72 5.26 -1.76
C GLY A 24 15.21 5.15 -1.84
N GLY A 25 14.64 5.31 -3.04
CA GLY A 25 13.22 5.53 -3.20
C GLY A 25 12.40 4.26 -3.20
N THR A 26 11.46 4.19 -2.27
CA THR A 26 10.35 3.24 -2.29
C THR A 26 9.16 3.82 -3.03
N TRP A 27 9.16 5.12 -3.24
CA TRP A 27 8.07 5.89 -3.81
C TRP A 27 8.47 6.47 -5.16
N SER A 28 7.52 6.48 -6.08
CA SER A 28 7.60 7.26 -7.31
C SER A 28 6.48 8.30 -7.32
N SER A 29 6.56 9.27 -8.21
CA SER A 29 5.54 10.32 -8.31
C SER A 29 5.08 10.52 -9.75
N ASN A 30 3.87 10.98 -9.89
CA ASN A 30 3.30 11.48 -11.14
C ASN A 30 2.44 12.73 -10.85
N SER A 31 1.71 13.22 -11.83
CA SER A 31 0.88 14.42 -11.63
C SER A 31 -0.25 14.22 -10.61
N ALA A 32 -0.66 12.99 -10.33
CA ALA A 32 -1.72 12.69 -9.37
C ALA A 32 -1.19 12.50 -7.94
N GLY A 33 0.07 12.10 -7.76
CA GLY A 33 0.61 11.91 -6.43
C GLY A 33 1.82 11.02 -6.35
N ILE A 34 1.99 10.44 -5.19
CA ILE A 34 3.10 9.54 -4.84
C ILE A 34 2.58 8.10 -4.91
N ASN A 35 3.36 7.21 -5.54
CA ASN A 35 2.97 5.83 -5.80
C ASN A 35 4.01 4.85 -5.28
N THR A 36 3.58 3.69 -4.85
CA THR A 36 4.47 2.57 -4.51
C THR A 36 3.79 1.25 -4.84
N THR A 37 4.60 0.26 -5.23
CA THR A 37 4.15 -1.12 -5.36
C THR A 37 4.42 -1.95 -4.10
N LYS A 38 4.97 -1.34 -3.07
CA LYS A 38 5.21 -1.97 -1.77
C LYS A 38 3.97 -1.85 -0.89
N ILE A 39 3.81 -2.79 0.03
CA ILE A 39 2.81 -2.68 1.10
C ILE A 39 3.22 -1.52 2.02
N ILE A 40 2.25 -0.71 2.41
CA ILE A 40 2.45 0.37 3.36
C ILE A 40 2.06 -0.11 4.74
N GLY A 41 3.01 -0.13 5.67
CA GLY A 41 2.74 -0.36 7.08
C GLY A 41 2.57 0.96 7.81
N VAL A 42 1.49 1.10 8.54
CA VAL A 42 1.22 2.29 9.34
C VAL A 42 1.17 1.89 10.81
N ASN A 43 2.00 2.51 11.63
CA ASN A 43 2.13 2.19 13.04
C ASN A 43 2.50 0.72 13.30
N THR A 44 3.29 0.15 12.39
CA THR A 44 3.82 -1.21 12.50
C THR A 44 5.27 -1.23 12.02
N THR A 45 6.08 -2.11 12.54
CA THR A 45 7.49 -2.24 12.17
C THR A 45 7.72 -3.24 11.04
N ALA A 46 6.72 -4.08 10.73
CA ALA A 46 6.87 -5.14 9.74
C ALA A 46 5.53 -5.39 9.03
N ALA A 47 5.43 -4.95 7.79
CA ALA A 47 4.36 -5.36 6.90
C ALA A 47 4.60 -6.80 6.45
N VAL A 48 3.54 -7.58 6.26
CA VAL A 48 3.63 -9.00 5.94
C VAL A 48 2.76 -9.37 4.74
N GLY A 49 3.14 -10.44 4.07
CA GLY A 49 2.31 -11.11 3.07
C GLY A 49 2.21 -10.35 1.77
N THR A 50 1.04 -10.36 1.18
CA THR A 50 0.75 -9.76 -0.12
C THR A 50 -0.39 -8.75 -0.04
N ALA A 51 -0.43 -7.83 -1.00
CA ALA A 51 -1.48 -6.81 -1.05
C ALA A 51 -2.88 -7.42 -1.19
N ASN A 52 -3.00 -8.53 -1.93
CA ASN A 52 -4.29 -9.15 -2.21
C ASN A 52 -4.77 -10.11 -1.11
N SER A 53 -3.94 -10.36 -0.11
CA SER A 53 -4.27 -11.22 1.04
C SER A 53 -4.23 -10.42 2.32
N GLU A 54 -3.06 -9.96 2.74
CA GLU A 54 -2.91 -9.24 4.01
C GLU A 54 -3.18 -7.74 3.89
N GLY A 55 -3.21 -7.21 2.66
CA GLY A 55 -3.58 -5.84 2.38
C GLY A 55 -2.43 -4.95 1.91
N ALA A 56 -2.75 -4.03 1.00
CA ALA A 56 -1.81 -3.04 0.50
C ALA A 56 -1.46 -1.97 1.54
N VAL A 57 -2.36 -1.72 2.47
CA VAL A 57 -2.13 -0.84 3.64
C VAL A 57 -2.43 -1.65 4.89
N GLN A 58 -1.42 -1.82 5.72
CA GLN A 58 -1.54 -2.57 6.98
C GLN A 58 -1.38 -1.59 8.13
N ALA A 59 -2.50 -1.24 8.76
CA ALA A 59 -2.54 -0.29 9.85
C ALA A 59 -2.70 -1.03 11.19
N HIS A 60 -1.84 -0.69 12.13
CA HIS A 60 -1.99 -1.16 13.50
C HIS A 60 -2.72 -0.08 14.31
N GLY A 61 -4.01 -0.25 14.45
CA GLY A 61 -4.90 0.71 15.09
C GLY A 61 -6.13 0.99 14.24
N ASN A 62 -6.88 2.01 14.62
CA ASN A 62 -8.06 2.43 13.91
C ASN A 62 -7.69 3.26 12.67
N ILE A 63 -8.52 3.19 11.64
CA ILE A 63 -8.46 4.07 10.49
C ILE A 63 -9.62 5.04 10.58
N ALA A 64 -9.32 6.35 10.59
CA ALA A 64 -10.32 7.40 10.61
C ALA A 64 -10.39 8.09 9.25
N ILE A 65 -11.58 8.22 8.71
CA ILE A 65 -11.84 9.00 7.50
C ILE A 65 -12.64 10.22 7.92
N THR A 66 -12.10 11.42 7.65
CA THR A 66 -12.69 12.69 8.05
C THR A 66 -13.29 13.38 6.83
N ASP A 67 -14.53 13.80 6.92
CA ASP A 67 -15.28 14.53 5.89
C ASP A 67 -15.35 13.81 4.53
N GLY A 68 -15.25 12.50 4.56
CA GLY A 68 -15.31 11.70 3.35
C GLY A 68 -15.83 10.30 3.64
N SER A 69 -15.71 9.42 2.68
CA SER A 69 -16.17 8.05 2.78
C SER A 69 -15.13 7.08 2.22
N LEU A 70 -15.31 5.81 2.52
CA LEU A 70 -14.56 4.75 1.89
C LEU A 70 -15.21 4.42 0.54
N ILE A 71 -14.44 4.51 -0.54
CA ILE A 71 -14.90 4.22 -1.90
C ILE A 71 -14.27 2.91 -2.35
N ILE A 72 -15.10 1.95 -2.71
CA ILE A 72 -14.68 0.62 -3.15
C ILE A 72 -15.30 0.37 -4.53
N ASP A 73 -14.50 -0.18 -5.45
CA ASP A 73 -14.99 -0.57 -6.77
C ASP A 73 -16.13 -1.60 -6.65
N GLN A 74 -17.11 -1.48 -7.52
CA GLN A 74 -18.21 -2.46 -7.58
C GLN A 74 -17.79 -3.80 -8.18
N THR A 75 -16.70 -3.81 -8.93
CA THR A 75 -16.17 -5.06 -9.51
C THR A 75 -14.87 -5.43 -8.83
N VAL A 76 -14.81 -6.64 -8.31
CA VAL A 76 -13.56 -7.22 -7.83
C VAL A 76 -12.80 -7.73 -9.06
N GLY A 77 -11.77 -7.00 -9.46
CA GLY A 77 -11.00 -7.26 -10.68
C GLY A 77 -9.72 -8.04 -10.46
N GLN A 78 -9.36 -8.34 -9.23
CA GLN A 78 -8.19 -9.13 -8.87
C GLN A 78 -8.59 -10.19 -7.86
N SER A 79 -7.97 -11.37 -7.95
CA SER A 79 -8.20 -12.39 -6.94
C SER A 79 -7.71 -11.93 -5.58
N ILE A 80 -8.56 -12.06 -4.59
CA ILE A 80 -8.29 -11.65 -3.22
C ILE A 80 -8.57 -12.80 -2.26
N THR A 81 -7.92 -12.76 -1.11
CA THR A 81 -8.10 -13.74 -0.05
C THR A 81 -8.40 -13.03 1.26
N VAL A 82 -9.40 -13.54 1.99
CA VAL A 82 -9.57 -13.22 3.40
C VAL A 82 -8.82 -14.31 4.18
N PRO A 83 -7.66 -13.99 4.77
CA PRO A 83 -6.83 -15.00 5.43
C PRO A 83 -7.49 -15.57 6.69
N THR A 84 -6.99 -16.70 7.14
CA THR A 84 -7.44 -17.33 8.39
C THR A 84 -7.37 -16.35 9.56
N GLY A 85 -8.45 -16.28 10.32
CA GLY A 85 -8.53 -15.40 11.49
C GLY A 85 -8.84 -13.95 11.17
N LYS A 86 -9.14 -13.63 9.91
CA LYS A 86 -9.47 -12.28 9.48
C LYS A 86 -10.92 -12.18 9.02
N ASN A 87 -11.44 -10.97 9.02
CA ASN A 87 -12.76 -10.66 8.48
C ASN A 87 -12.60 -9.64 7.36
N GLY A 88 -13.27 -9.87 6.23
CA GLY A 88 -13.29 -8.95 5.11
C GLY A 88 -14.62 -8.23 5.00
N LEU A 89 -14.61 -7.05 4.39
CA LEU A 89 -15.79 -6.23 4.13
C LEU A 89 -15.80 -5.80 2.67
N LEU A 90 -16.91 -6.02 2.00
CA LEU A 90 -17.22 -5.44 0.70
C LEU A 90 -18.49 -4.61 0.77
N ILE A 91 -18.53 -3.55 -0.01
CA ILE A 91 -19.72 -2.70 -0.16
C ILE A 91 -20.39 -3.09 -1.46
N GLY A 92 -21.66 -3.51 -1.36
CA GLY A 92 -22.45 -3.90 -2.51
C GLY A 92 -23.14 -2.73 -3.22
N PRO A 93 -23.60 -2.93 -4.45
CA PRO A 93 -23.55 -4.18 -5.20
C PRO A 93 -22.13 -4.58 -5.61
N THR A 94 -21.84 -5.87 -5.63
CA THR A 94 -20.51 -6.39 -5.92
C THR A 94 -20.59 -7.44 -7.02
N THR A 95 -19.70 -7.32 -8.00
CA THR A 95 -19.51 -8.30 -9.07
C THR A 95 -18.08 -8.82 -9.02
N VAL A 96 -17.89 -10.11 -9.17
CA VAL A 96 -16.57 -10.71 -9.32
C VAL A 96 -16.30 -10.93 -10.81
N ALA A 97 -15.20 -10.38 -11.30
CA ALA A 97 -14.85 -10.49 -12.72
C ALA A 97 -14.60 -11.94 -13.12
N VAL A 98 -14.76 -12.23 -14.41
CA VAL A 98 -14.48 -13.56 -14.95
C VAL A 98 -13.02 -13.93 -14.72
N GLY A 99 -12.78 -15.15 -14.22
CA GLY A 99 -11.42 -15.62 -13.92
C GLY A 99 -10.84 -15.14 -12.60
N VAL A 100 -11.60 -14.32 -11.86
CA VAL A 100 -11.19 -13.80 -10.56
C VAL A 100 -11.83 -14.62 -9.45
N THR A 101 -11.07 -14.89 -8.40
CA THR A 101 -11.52 -15.63 -7.23
C THR A 101 -11.52 -14.75 -6.00
N VAL A 102 -12.60 -14.82 -5.24
CA VAL A 102 -12.66 -14.28 -3.86
C VAL A 102 -12.62 -15.48 -2.93
N ASP A 103 -11.51 -15.66 -2.23
CA ASP A 103 -11.27 -16.79 -1.36
C ASP A 103 -11.41 -16.38 0.09
N VAL A 104 -12.25 -17.09 0.83
CA VAL A 104 -12.43 -16.88 2.27
C VAL A 104 -11.90 -18.11 2.98
N ALA A 105 -10.79 -17.95 3.70
CA ALA A 105 -10.16 -19.06 4.40
C ALA A 105 -11.07 -19.63 5.48
N GLN A 106 -10.84 -20.91 5.81
CA GLN A 106 -11.60 -21.56 6.87
C GLN A 106 -11.51 -20.78 8.17
N GLY A 107 -12.64 -20.54 8.82
CA GLY A 107 -12.73 -19.79 10.06
C GLY A 107 -12.77 -18.28 9.87
N SER A 108 -12.74 -17.80 8.63
CA SER A 108 -12.82 -16.37 8.30
C SER A 108 -14.20 -16.02 7.74
N THR A 109 -14.51 -14.73 7.72
CA THR A 109 -15.79 -14.22 7.27
C THR A 109 -15.60 -13.08 6.28
N LEU A 110 -16.39 -13.08 5.22
CA LEU A 110 -16.55 -11.95 4.32
C LEU A 110 -17.98 -11.45 4.43
N VAL A 111 -18.14 -10.16 4.70
CA VAL A 111 -19.45 -9.50 4.78
C VAL A 111 -19.58 -8.55 3.60
N VAL A 112 -20.72 -8.61 2.93
CA VAL A 112 -21.11 -7.66 1.88
C VAL A 112 -22.29 -6.86 2.41
N VAL A 113 -22.13 -5.56 2.51
CA VAL A 113 -23.18 -4.65 3.02
C VAL A 113 -23.78 -3.79 1.93
#